data_bf8e09f491adeb6aeb5670e27277e522
#
_entry.id   bf8e09f491adeb6aeb5670e27277e522
#
_cell.length_a   1.000
_cell.length_b   1.000
_cell.length_c   1.000
_cell.angle_alpha   90.00
_cell.angle_beta   90.00
_cell.angle_gamma   90.00
#
_symmetry.space_group_name_H-M   'P 1'
#
loop_
_entity.id
_entity.type
_entity.pdbx_description
1 polymer ?
#
loop_
_entity_poly.entity_id
_entity_poly.type
_entity_poly.pdbx_seq_one_letter_code
_entity_poly.pdbx_strand_id
1 'polypeptide(L)'
;MMKLFRVIGYFSQLRAFIGFKATCTFTLAYIRNKISPPQESALAHIPVGPYVFYFPSISYFDGLFSEIFFKETYIIPYTDAPIRVIDCGANIGMSLLYIKIRAPHAQVMCFEPNPAARLVLEKNISENNWGEDVQIFPYALGKEKGITEFFVEDKVATSSGGSIVNHLEKRGRSLNSYSVEVDTLSHYIESKVDFLKIDIEGPELGVLEELVAQQKLRSVAEIQLEYHYIPGFFTRPLSEMLSLLEKNGFHTFVEPTAPPHHVVGHET
;
A
#
# COMPACT_ATOMS: atom_id res chain seq x y z
N MET A 1 20.45 -20.71 -7.12
CA MET A 1 20.93 -20.49 -5.73
C MET A 1 20.23 -19.29 -5.06
N MET A 2 20.21 -18.11 -5.65
CA MET A 2 19.52 -16.90 -5.09
C MET A 2 18.06 -17.11 -4.69
N LYS A 3 17.25 -17.89 -5.43
CA LYS A 3 15.83 -18.17 -5.12
C LYS A 3 15.61 -19.00 -3.84
N LEU A 4 16.53 -19.91 -3.51
CA LEU A 4 16.44 -20.74 -2.31
C LEU A 4 16.77 -19.94 -1.05
N PHE A 5 17.76 -19.06 -1.10
CA PHE A 5 18.11 -18.16 0.01
C PHE A 5 16.98 -17.18 0.36
N ARG A 6 16.20 -16.72 -0.62
CA ARG A 6 15.00 -15.92 -0.36
C ARG A 6 13.94 -16.69 0.43
N VAL A 7 13.66 -17.93 0.05
CA VAL A 7 12.69 -18.77 0.79
C VAL A 7 13.13 -19.02 2.23
N ILE A 8 14.43 -19.23 2.48
CA ILE A 8 14.97 -19.41 3.83
C ILE A 8 14.89 -18.10 4.64
N GLY A 9 15.22 -16.96 4.03
CA GLY A 9 15.08 -15.65 4.65
C GLY A 9 13.64 -15.36 5.04
N TYR A 10 12.72 -15.62 4.13
CA TYR A 10 11.28 -15.48 4.36
C TYR A 10 10.80 -16.38 5.52
N PHE A 11 11.29 -17.60 5.59
CA PHE A 11 10.90 -18.53 6.64
C PHE A 11 11.26 -18.02 8.04
N SER A 12 12.46 -17.47 8.22
CA SER A 12 12.90 -17.01 9.55
C SER A 12 12.16 -15.76 10.03
N GLN A 13 11.91 -14.80 9.13
CA GLN A 13 11.15 -13.58 9.43
C GLN A 13 9.67 -13.88 9.67
N LEU A 14 9.03 -14.64 8.78
CA LEU A 14 7.64 -15.06 8.95
C LEU A 14 7.39 -15.83 10.23
N ARG A 15 8.33 -16.68 10.66
CA ARG A 15 8.21 -17.41 11.92
C ARG A 15 8.04 -16.49 13.12
N ALA A 16 8.71 -15.34 13.11
CA ALA A 16 8.55 -14.33 14.16
C ALA A 16 7.18 -13.65 14.11
N PHE A 17 6.61 -13.50 12.93
CA PHE A 17 5.32 -12.84 12.72
C PHE A 17 4.11 -13.74 13.01
N ILE A 18 4.09 -14.95 12.45
CA ILE A 18 2.90 -15.82 12.45
C ILE A 18 3.13 -17.17 13.14
N GLY A 19 4.30 -17.39 13.70
CA GLY A 19 4.66 -18.63 14.40
C GLY A 19 5.07 -19.78 13.45
N PHE A 20 5.68 -20.81 14.01
CA PHE A 20 6.29 -21.90 13.24
C PHE A 20 5.29 -22.69 12.38
N LYS A 21 4.17 -23.13 12.98
CA LYS A 21 3.16 -23.95 12.28
C LYS A 21 2.56 -23.21 11.08
N ALA A 22 2.19 -21.94 11.27
CA ALA A 22 1.64 -21.11 10.21
C ALA A 22 2.67 -20.84 9.10
N THR A 23 3.95 -20.64 9.46
CA THR A 23 5.04 -20.49 8.49
C THR A 23 5.24 -21.73 7.64
N CYS A 24 5.15 -22.93 8.21
CA CYS A 24 5.20 -24.18 7.44
C CYS A 24 4.04 -24.27 6.44
N THR A 25 2.82 -23.95 6.89
CA THR A 25 1.63 -23.97 6.03
C THR A 25 1.74 -22.96 4.90
N PHE A 26 2.18 -21.75 5.21
CA PHE A 26 2.48 -20.70 4.22
C PHE A 26 3.50 -21.21 3.19
N THR A 27 4.63 -21.76 3.64
CA THR A 27 5.71 -22.19 2.75
C THR A 27 5.27 -23.29 1.79
N LEU A 28 4.48 -24.26 2.25
CA LEU A 28 3.93 -25.31 1.41
C LEU A 28 2.95 -24.74 0.36
N ALA A 29 2.05 -23.84 0.76
CA ALA A 29 1.11 -23.19 -0.14
C ALA A 29 1.85 -22.30 -1.16
N TYR A 30 2.88 -21.57 -0.73
CA TYR A 30 3.73 -20.75 -1.60
C TYR A 30 4.42 -21.60 -2.67
N ILE A 31 5.07 -22.72 -2.27
CA ILE A 31 5.72 -23.64 -3.20
C ILE A 31 4.70 -24.22 -4.19
N ARG A 32 3.53 -24.63 -3.70
CA ARG A 32 2.45 -25.14 -4.56
C ARG A 32 2.05 -24.10 -5.62
N ASN A 33 1.80 -22.85 -5.25
CA ASN A 33 1.44 -21.79 -6.20
C ASN A 33 2.58 -21.48 -7.19
N LYS A 34 3.86 -21.70 -6.82
CA LYS A 34 4.99 -21.54 -7.74
C LYS A 34 5.08 -22.67 -8.76
N ILE A 35 4.78 -23.92 -8.37
CA ILE A 35 4.91 -25.10 -9.24
C ILE A 35 3.67 -25.28 -10.11
N SER A 36 2.49 -25.05 -9.55
CA SER A 36 1.20 -25.21 -10.21
C SER A 36 0.35 -23.95 -10.00
N PRO A 37 0.63 -22.88 -10.75
CA PRO A 37 -0.17 -21.66 -10.65
C PRO A 37 -1.61 -21.94 -11.09
N PRO A 38 -2.62 -21.25 -10.51
CA PRO A 38 -3.99 -21.34 -10.97
C PRO A 38 -4.12 -20.85 -12.42
N GLN A 39 -5.24 -21.16 -13.05
CA GLN A 39 -5.57 -20.66 -14.38
C GLN A 39 -5.59 -19.12 -14.40
N GLU A 40 -5.25 -18.50 -15.51
CA GLU A 40 -5.08 -17.04 -15.65
C GLU A 40 -6.28 -16.19 -15.18
N SER A 41 -7.48 -16.76 -15.13
CA SER A 41 -8.70 -16.08 -14.67
C SER A 41 -9.03 -16.31 -13.18
N ALA A 42 -8.30 -17.20 -12.48
CA ALA A 42 -8.60 -17.58 -11.11
C ALA A 42 -7.61 -16.93 -10.14
N LEU A 43 -8.13 -16.35 -9.05
CA LEU A 43 -7.28 -15.86 -7.96
C LEU A 43 -6.58 -17.04 -7.27
N ALA A 44 -5.27 -16.90 -7.09
CA ALA A 44 -4.50 -17.73 -6.17
C ALA A 44 -4.78 -17.32 -4.73
N HIS A 45 -4.51 -18.20 -3.77
CA HIS A 45 -4.58 -17.86 -2.36
C HIS A 45 -3.47 -18.55 -1.56
N ILE A 46 -3.14 -17.96 -0.43
CA ILE A 46 -2.14 -18.47 0.49
C ILE A 46 -2.55 -18.18 1.95
N PRO A 47 -2.41 -19.14 2.88
CA PRO A 47 -2.64 -18.87 4.29
C PRO A 47 -1.47 -18.06 4.88
N VAL A 48 -1.79 -16.99 5.62
CA VAL A 48 -0.82 -16.14 6.32
C VAL A 48 -1.27 -15.98 7.77
N GLY A 49 -0.67 -16.74 8.68
CA GLY A 49 -1.13 -16.78 10.06
C GLY A 49 -2.55 -17.33 10.19
N PRO A 50 -3.46 -16.60 10.85
CA PRO A 50 -4.86 -16.99 10.97
C PRO A 50 -5.71 -16.62 9.73
N TYR A 51 -5.13 -15.93 8.75
CA TYR A 51 -5.83 -15.34 7.62
C TYR A 51 -5.52 -16.07 6.31
N VAL A 52 -6.37 -15.86 5.30
CA VAL A 52 -6.16 -16.33 3.92
C VAL A 52 -6.06 -15.12 3.00
N PHE A 53 -5.04 -15.06 2.18
CA PHE A 53 -4.82 -13.94 1.27
C PHE A 53 -4.94 -14.37 -0.19
N TYR A 54 -5.82 -13.72 -0.93
CA TYR A 54 -6.10 -13.91 -2.35
C TYR A 54 -5.32 -12.90 -3.18
N PHE A 55 -4.81 -13.33 -4.33
CA PHE A 55 -3.99 -12.49 -5.22
C PHE A 55 -4.07 -12.99 -6.68
N PRO A 56 -3.82 -12.12 -7.69
CA PRO A 56 -3.96 -12.48 -9.10
C PRO A 56 -2.83 -13.38 -9.60
N SER A 57 -1.61 -13.19 -9.13
CA SER A 57 -0.45 -14.01 -9.52
C SER A 57 0.60 -14.07 -8.42
N ILE A 58 1.39 -15.15 -8.43
CA ILE A 58 2.45 -15.32 -7.43
C ILE A 58 3.56 -14.26 -7.56
N SER A 59 3.81 -13.73 -8.75
CA SER A 59 4.79 -12.66 -8.95
C SER A 59 4.31 -11.35 -8.34
N TYR A 60 3.02 -11.07 -8.45
CA TYR A 60 2.39 -9.92 -7.84
C TYR A 60 2.42 -10.01 -6.30
N PHE A 61 2.04 -11.19 -5.79
CA PHE A 61 2.15 -11.48 -4.35
C PHE A 61 3.57 -11.28 -3.83
N ASP A 62 4.59 -11.82 -4.51
CA ASP A 62 5.99 -11.70 -4.11
C ASP A 62 6.46 -10.25 -3.99
N GLY A 63 6.05 -9.40 -4.93
CA GLY A 63 6.37 -7.97 -4.92
C GLY A 63 5.86 -7.32 -3.64
N LEU A 64 4.54 -7.32 -3.45
CA LEU A 64 3.87 -6.69 -2.32
C LEU A 64 4.28 -7.30 -0.97
N PHE A 65 4.38 -8.63 -0.92
CA PHE A 65 4.73 -9.32 0.31
C PHE A 65 6.16 -9.02 0.74
N SER A 66 7.10 -9.01 -0.21
CA SER A 66 8.49 -8.63 0.06
C SER A 66 8.62 -7.19 0.55
N GLU A 67 7.85 -6.29 -0.03
CA GLU A 67 7.87 -4.88 0.32
C GLU A 67 7.34 -4.65 1.72
N ILE A 68 6.16 -5.15 2.03
CA ILE A 68 5.47 -4.85 3.28
C ILE A 68 6.02 -5.70 4.44
N PHE A 69 6.27 -7.00 4.24
CA PHE A 69 6.64 -7.90 5.33
C PHE A 69 8.14 -8.05 5.55
N PHE A 70 8.99 -7.78 4.53
CA PHE A 70 10.43 -8.01 4.67
C PHE A 70 11.28 -6.75 4.64
N LYS A 71 10.86 -5.76 3.86
CA LYS A 71 11.49 -4.44 3.93
C LYS A 71 10.93 -3.60 5.07
N GLU A 72 9.85 -4.09 5.71
CA GLU A 72 9.15 -3.39 6.79
C GLU A 72 8.85 -1.94 6.42
N THR A 73 8.37 -1.73 5.18
CA THR A 73 8.04 -0.39 4.66
C THR A 73 7.04 0.33 5.56
N TYR A 74 6.20 -0.45 6.27
CA TYR A 74 5.28 0.07 7.28
C TYR A 74 5.53 -0.62 8.62
N ILE A 75 5.64 0.18 9.69
CA ILE A 75 5.88 -0.34 11.05
C ILE A 75 4.68 0.00 11.91
N ILE A 76 3.80 -0.97 12.11
CA ILE A 76 2.71 -0.87 13.08
C ILE A 76 3.10 -1.70 14.30
N PRO A 77 3.14 -1.13 15.52
CA PRO A 77 3.37 -1.89 16.74
C PRO A 77 2.29 -2.97 16.92
N TYR A 78 2.69 -4.13 17.47
CA TYR A 78 1.68 -5.13 17.86
C TYR A 78 0.82 -4.57 18.99
N THR A 79 -0.51 -4.65 18.83
CA THR A 79 -1.47 -4.19 19.83
C THR A 79 -2.79 -4.94 19.74
N ASP A 80 -3.34 -5.30 20.88
CA ASP A 80 -4.71 -5.81 20.99
C ASP A 80 -5.73 -4.68 21.25
N ALA A 81 -5.25 -3.45 21.43
CA ALA A 81 -6.14 -2.29 21.54
C ALA A 81 -6.73 -1.92 20.16
N PRO A 82 -7.99 -1.49 20.11
CA PRO A 82 -8.56 -0.96 18.88
C PRO A 82 -7.85 0.35 18.51
N ILE A 83 -7.29 0.38 17.30
CA ILE A 83 -6.68 1.57 16.70
C ILE A 83 -7.43 1.96 15.43
N ARG A 84 -7.37 3.24 15.08
CA ARG A 84 -7.93 3.76 13.83
C ARG A 84 -6.82 3.96 12.81
N VAL A 85 -6.97 3.29 11.68
CA VAL A 85 -6.01 3.31 10.58
C VAL A 85 -6.67 3.81 9.31
N ILE A 86 -5.96 4.64 8.56
CA ILE A 86 -6.32 4.99 7.19
C ILE A 86 -5.23 4.47 6.26
N ASP A 87 -5.63 3.68 5.27
CA ASP A 87 -4.76 3.10 4.24
C ASP A 87 -5.09 3.71 2.88
N CYS A 88 -4.30 4.71 2.50
CA CYS A 88 -4.41 5.37 1.20
C CYS A 88 -3.56 4.61 0.18
N GLY A 89 -4.23 4.02 -0.82
CA GLY A 89 -3.63 3.10 -1.78
C GLY A 89 -3.59 1.66 -1.25
N ALA A 90 -4.76 1.15 -0.82
CA ALA A 90 -4.86 -0.18 -0.21
C ALA A 90 -4.61 -1.34 -1.19
N ASN A 91 -4.70 -1.08 -2.49
CA ASN A 91 -4.47 -2.05 -3.55
C ASN A 91 -5.31 -3.32 -3.31
N ILE A 92 -4.74 -4.52 -3.39
CA ILE A 92 -5.42 -5.79 -3.09
C ILE A 92 -5.47 -6.11 -1.58
N GLY A 93 -5.00 -5.20 -0.70
CA GLY A 93 -5.06 -5.32 0.76
C GLY A 93 -3.87 -6.01 1.41
N MET A 94 -2.67 -5.95 0.84
CA MET A 94 -1.48 -6.52 1.50
C MET A 94 -1.09 -5.72 2.75
N SER A 95 -1.19 -4.40 2.71
CA SER A 95 -1.08 -3.51 3.87
C SER A 95 -2.14 -3.82 4.92
N LEU A 96 -3.40 -4.01 4.50
CA LEU A 96 -4.49 -4.41 5.40
C LEU A 96 -4.21 -5.75 6.10
N LEU A 97 -3.69 -6.76 5.37
CA LEU A 97 -3.29 -8.03 5.97
C LEU A 97 -2.22 -7.82 7.05
N TYR A 98 -1.21 -6.99 6.77
CA TYR A 98 -0.16 -6.65 7.73
C TYR A 98 -0.74 -5.94 8.96
N ILE A 99 -1.62 -4.95 8.76
CA ILE A 99 -2.33 -4.24 9.82
C ILE A 99 -3.08 -5.22 10.72
N LYS A 100 -3.90 -6.11 10.13
CA LYS A 100 -4.71 -7.08 10.88
C LYS A 100 -3.88 -8.15 11.61
N ILE A 101 -2.69 -8.49 11.14
CA ILE A 101 -1.76 -9.34 11.88
C ILE A 101 -1.18 -8.60 13.09
N ARG A 102 -0.87 -7.32 12.96
CA ARG A 102 -0.25 -6.50 14.02
C ARG A 102 -1.26 -5.93 15.00
N ALA A 103 -2.43 -5.57 14.52
CA ALA A 103 -3.54 -4.97 15.26
C ALA A 103 -4.87 -5.61 14.83
N PRO A 104 -5.23 -6.79 15.36
CA PRO A 104 -6.42 -7.55 14.93
C PRO A 104 -7.72 -6.78 15.05
N HIS A 105 -7.82 -5.86 16.01
CA HIS A 105 -9.01 -5.03 16.28
C HIS A 105 -8.94 -3.63 15.66
N ALA A 106 -8.01 -3.40 14.71
CA ALA A 106 -7.92 -2.14 14.00
C ALA A 106 -9.19 -1.86 13.18
N GLN A 107 -9.71 -0.64 13.31
CA GLN A 107 -10.73 -0.08 12.42
C GLN A 107 -10.02 0.60 11.26
N VAL A 108 -10.24 0.13 10.04
CA VAL A 108 -9.45 0.54 8.88
C VAL A 108 -10.33 1.16 7.79
N MET A 109 -9.97 2.34 7.33
CA MET A 109 -10.51 2.94 6.12
C MET A 109 -9.52 2.73 4.97
N CYS A 110 -9.93 2.02 3.93
CA CYS A 110 -9.13 1.69 2.75
C CYS A 110 -9.57 2.54 1.55
N PHE A 111 -8.66 3.27 0.94
CA PHE A 111 -8.90 4.01 -0.31
C PHE A 111 -8.20 3.29 -1.46
N GLU A 112 -8.99 2.88 -2.47
CA GLU A 112 -8.46 2.20 -3.66
C GLU A 112 -9.31 2.56 -4.89
N PRO A 113 -8.81 3.39 -5.80
CA PRO A 113 -9.54 3.79 -7.01
C PRO A 113 -9.63 2.69 -8.05
N ASN A 114 -8.64 1.77 -8.13
CA ASN A 114 -8.62 0.70 -9.13
C ASN A 114 -9.71 -0.34 -8.87
N PRO A 115 -10.76 -0.47 -9.72
CA PRO A 115 -11.85 -1.39 -9.49
C PRO A 115 -11.40 -2.87 -9.50
N ALA A 116 -10.36 -3.22 -10.28
CA ALA A 116 -9.86 -4.58 -10.33
C ALA A 116 -9.09 -4.96 -9.04
N ALA A 117 -8.28 -4.04 -8.51
CA ALA A 117 -7.63 -4.24 -7.22
C ALA A 117 -8.65 -4.29 -6.08
N ARG A 118 -9.65 -3.40 -6.13
CA ARG A 118 -10.72 -3.35 -5.12
C ARG A 118 -11.54 -4.62 -5.04
N LEU A 119 -11.86 -5.28 -6.17
CA LEU A 119 -12.55 -6.58 -6.16
C LEU A 119 -11.75 -7.65 -5.40
N VAL A 120 -10.42 -7.63 -5.50
CA VAL A 120 -9.55 -8.57 -4.76
C VAL A 120 -9.48 -8.16 -3.28
N LEU A 121 -9.42 -6.87 -2.99
CA LEU A 121 -9.48 -6.32 -1.62
C LEU A 121 -10.79 -6.72 -0.91
N GLU A 122 -11.94 -6.54 -1.58
CA GLU A 122 -13.26 -6.94 -1.09
C GLU A 122 -13.30 -8.44 -0.78
N LYS A 123 -12.73 -9.27 -1.66
CA LYS A 123 -12.61 -10.70 -1.42
C LYS A 123 -11.74 -11.00 -0.20
N ASN A 124 -10.60 -10.36 -0.06
CA ASN A 124 -9.73 -10.54 1.10
C ASN A 124 -10.41 -10.14 2.42
N ILE A 125 -11.21 -9.07 2.41
CA ILE A 125 -12.00 -8.65 3.57
C ILE A 125 -13.08 -9.68 3.91
N SER A 126 -13.84 -10.11 2.91
CA SER A 126 -14.94 -11.06 3.08
C SER A 126 -14.46 -12.42 3.60
N GLU A 127 -13.41 -12.98 3.01
CA GLU A 127 -12.88 -14.30 3.38
C GLU A 127 -12.24 -14.34 4.78
N ASN A 128 -11.85 -13.20 5.30
CA ASN A 128 -11.27 -13.08 6.64
C ASN A 128 -12.24 -12.49 7.69
N ASN A 129 -13.51 -12.24 7.32
CA ASN A 129 -14.55 -11.68 8.20
C ASN A 129 -14.18 -10.30 8.78
N TRP A 130 -13.52 -9.45 7.99
CA TRP A 130 -13.13 -8.10 8.42
C TRP A 130 -14.18 -7.02 8.12
N GLY A 131 -15.37 -7.39 7.57
CA GLY A 131 -16.36 -6.44 7.08
C GLY A 131 -16.93 -5.47 8.12
N GLU A 132 -16.89 -5.81 9.40
CA GLU A 132 -17.32 -4.91 10.49
C GLU A 132 -16.25 -3.87 10.86
N ASP A 133 -14.97 -4.17 10.57
CA ASP A 133 -13.84 -3.36 10.94
C ASP A 133 -13.23 -2.56 9.78
N VAL A 134 -13.59 -2.89 8.53
CA VAL A 134 -12.96 -2.32 7.34
C VAL A 134 -13.98 -1.68 6.43
N GLN A 135 -13.75 -0.42 6.09
CA GLN A 135 -14.53 0.32 5.09
C GLN A 135 -13.67 0.57 3.85
N ILE A 136 -14.26 0.38 2.66
CA ILE A 136 -13.60 0.63 1.39
C ILE A 136 -14.21 1.87 0.72
N PHE A 137 -13.35 2.76 0.25
CA PHE A 137 -13.71 3.94 -0.51
C PHE A 137 -13.11 3.87 -1.92
N PRO A 138 -13.94 3.96 -2.98
CA PRO A 138 -13.50 3.79 -4.37
C PRO A 138 -12.90 5.05 -4.97
N TYR A 139 -12.26 5.89 -4.18
CA TYR A 139 -11.76 7.20 -4.57
C TYR A 139 -10.24 7.20 -4.70
N ALA A 140 -9.74 7.90 -5.71
CA ALA A 140 -8.39 8.44 -5.64
C ALA A 140 -8.38 9.60 -4.62
N LEU A 141 -7.22 9.87 -4.02
CA LEU A 141 -7.07 10.97 -3.08
C LEU A 141 -6.24 12.09 -3.70
N GLY A 142 -6.64 13.31 -3.43
CA GLY A 142 -5.97 14.49 -3.94
C GLY A 142 -6.19 15.73 -3.09
N LYS A 143 -5.64 16.86 -3.56
CA LYS A 143 -5.79 18.14 -2.88
C LYS A 143 -7.21 18.70 -2.99
N GLU A 144 -7.93 18.36 -4.06
CA GLU A 144 -9.27 18.86 -4.37
C GLU A 144 -10.13 17.72 -4.92
N LYS A 145 -11.45 17.81 -4.67
CA LYS A 145 -12.43 16.88 -5.24
C LYS A 145 -12.54 17.09 -6.74
N GLY A 146 -12.75 16.01 -7.47
CA GLY A 146 -12.93 16.07 -8.91
C GLY A 146 -13.01 14.72 -9.59
N ILE A 147 -12.75 14.71 -10.88
CA ILE A 147 -12.61 13.51 -11.71
C ILE A 147 -11.27 13.60 -12.42
N THR A 148 -10.53 12.50 -12.45
CA THR A 148 -9.25 12.41 -13.16
C THR A 148 -9.13 11.10 -13.92
N GLU A 149 -8.18 11.03 -14.85
CA GLU A 149 -7.80 9.76 -15.45
C GLU A 149 -6.88 8.98 -14.51
N PHE A 150 -7.13 7.68 -14.40
CA PHE A 150 -6.30 6.75 -13.67
C PHE A 150 -5.68 5.75 -14.65
N PHE A 151 -4.36 5.60 -14.61
CA PHE A 151 -3.57 4.82 -15.54
C PHE A 151 -3.10 3.52 -14.91
N VAL A 152 -3.31 2.40 -15.59
CA VAL A 152 -2.88 1.06 -15.16
C VAL A 152 -2.15 0.34 -16.29
N GLU A 153 -1.24 -0.56 -15.97
CA GLU A 153 -0.57 -1.38 -16.98
C GLU A 153 -1.52 -2.40 -17.60
N ASP A 154 -1.49 -2.51 -18.95
CA ASP A 154 -2.36 -3.43 -19.72
C ASP A 154 -2.26 -4.89 -19.29
N LYS A 155 -1.11 -5.34 -18.85
CA LYS A 155 -0.82 -6.77 -18.64
C LYS A 155 -1.31 -7.34 -17.31
N VAL A 156 -1.66 -6.49 -16.36
CA VAL A 156 -2.14 -6.92 -15.04
C VAL A 156 -3.22 -5.95 -14.59
N ALA A 157 -4.48 -6.34 -14.69
CA ALA A 157 -5.62 -5.53 -14.27
C ALA A 157 -5.54 -5.05 -12.80
N THR A 158 -4.67 -5.68 -12.03
CA THR A 158 -4.35 -5.38 -10.62
C THR A 158 -2.90 -4.91 -10.48
N SER A 159 -2.35 -4.12 -11.43
CA SER A 159 -0.96 -3.67 -11.31
C SER A 159 -0.76 -2.81 -10.05
N SER A 160 0.35 -3.02 -9.37
CA SER A 160 0.75 -2.24 -8.19
C SER A 160 1.10 -0.78 -8.51
N GLY A 161 1.18 -0.41 -9.78
CA GLY A 161 1.60 0.90 -10.25
C GLY A 161 0.48 1.68 -10.93
N GLY A 162 -0.75 1.59 -10.46
CA GLY A 162 -1.82 2.47 -10.94
C GLY A 162 -1.65 3.88 -10.39
N SER A 163 -1.70 4.91 -11.25
CA SER A 163 -1.48 6.31 -10.87
C SER A 163 -2.44 7.25 -11.59
N ILE A 164 -2.73 8.38 -10.97
CA ILE A 164 -3.45 9.49 -11.64
C ILE A 164 -2.57 10.26 -12.63
N VAL A 165 -1.31 9.85 -12.82
CA VAL A 165 -0.40 10.44 -13.82
C VAL A 165 0.11 9.42 -14.79
N ASN A 166 0.16 9.79 -16.05
CA ASN A 166 0.68 8.96 -17.15
C ASN A 166 2.24 8.96 -17.18
N HIS A 167 2.88 8.63 -16.06
CA HIS A 167 4.34 8.51 -16.01
C HIS A 167 4.87 7.16 -16.53
N LEU A 168 4.03 6.14 -16.53
CA LEU A 168 4.37 4.78 -16.93
C LEU A 168 4.55 4.65 -18.45
N GLU A 169 3.84 5.47 -19.24
CA GLU A 169 4.00 5.51 -20.69
C GLU A 169 5.42 5.93 -21.10
N LYS A 170 6.02 6.88 -20.37
CA LYS A 170 7.42 7.29 -20.61
C LYS A 170 8.42 6.15 -20.36
N ARG A 171 8.02 5.09 -19.66
CA ARG A 171 8.82 3.88 -19.45
C ARG A 171 8.56 2.80 -20.53
N GLY A 172 7.84 3.14 -21.62
CA GLY A 172 7.54 2.23 -22.73
C GLY A 172 6.55 1.12 -22.36
N ARG A 173 5.68 1.34 -21.35
CA ARG A 173 4.64 0.41 -20.94
C ARG A 173 3.34 0.75 -21.63
N SER A 174 2.60 -0.27 -22.07
CA SER A 174 1.24 -0.10 -22.58
C SER A 174 0.29 0.11 -21.40
N LEU A 175 -0.53 1.15 -21.48
CA LEU A 175 -1.42 1.57 -20.41
C LEU A 175 -2.87 1.59 -20.88
N ASN A 176 -3.76 1.19 -20.01
CA ASN A 176 -5.18 1.54 -20.06
C ASN A 176 -5.44 2.73 -19.13
N SER A 177 -6.40 3.55 -19.48
CA SER A 177 -6.88 4.60 -18.58
C SER A 177 -8.41 4.55 -18.44
N TYR A 178 -8.89 4.99 -17.31
CA TYR A 178 -10.32 5.18 -17.03
C TYR A 178 -10.51 6.30 -16.03
N SER A 179 -11.69 6.92 -16.06
CA SER A 179 -12.02 8.01 -15.13
C SER A 179 -12.27 7.48 -13.73
N VAL A 180 -11.69 8.14 -12.73
CA VAL A 180 -11.95 7.91 -11.31
C VAL A 180 -12.36 9.20 -10.61
N GLU A 181 -13.16 9.07 -9.57
CA GLU A 181 -13.46 10.18 -8.69
C GLU A 181 -12.28 10.43 -7.74
N VAL A 182 -11.98 11.71 -7.53
CA VAL A 182 -11.00 12.18 -6.54
C VAL A 182 -11.75 12.78 -5.37
N ASP A 183 -11.41 12.34 -4.16
CA ASP A 183 -11.92 12.97 -2.93
C ASP A 183 -10.77 13.51 -2.08
N THR A 184 -11.11 14.28 -1.05
CA THR A 184 -10.17 14.86 -0.09
C THR A 184 -10.19 14.06 1.20
N LEU A 185 -9.00 13.81 1.75
CA LEU A 185 -8.85 12.93 2.90
C LEU A 185 -9.44 13.52 4.20
N SER A 186 -9.43 14.85 4.34
CA SER A 186 -9.97 15.53 5.52
C SER A 186 -11.44 15.23 5.78
N HIS A 187 -12.21 14.92 4.73
CA HIS A 187 -13.62 14.57 4.82
C HIS A 187 -13.88 13.33 5.70
N TYR A 188 -12.91 12.42 5.76
CA TYR A 188 -13.01 11.14 6.48
C TYR A 188 -12.37 11.17 7.88
N ILE A 189 -11.68 12.26 8.24
CA ILE A 189 -11.04 12.41 9.54
C ILE A 189 -11.98 13.17 10.50
N GLU A 190 -12.88 12.44 11.15
CA GLU A 190 -13.81 13.02 12.14
C GLU A 190 -13.25 13.01 13.56
N SER A 191 -12.28 12.14 13.83
CA SER A 191 -11.67 11.94 15.15
C SER A 191 -10.20 11.59 15.00
N LYS A 192 -9.52 11.26 16.11
CA LYS A 192 -8.11 10.84 16.09
C LYS A 192 -7.91 9.63 15.18
N VAL A 193 -6.87 9.69 14.36
CA VAL A 193 -6.31 8.62 13.54
C VAL A 193 -4.99 8.22 14.17
N ASP A 194 -4.83 6.95 14.53
CA ASP A 194 -3.60 6.47 15.17
C ASP A 194 -2.50 6.25 14.15
N PHE A 195 -2.86 5.79 12.94
CA PHE A 195 -1.90 5.52 11.88
C PHE A 195 -2.48 5.88 10.49
N LEU A 196 -1.74 6.66 9.72
CA LEU A 196 -2.05 7.04 8.34
C LEU A 196 -0.96 6.54 7.40
N LYS A 197 -1.31 5.58 6.52
CA LYS A 197 -0.46 5.19 5.39
C LYS A 197 -0.85 6.02 4.17
N ILE A 198 0.14 6.57 3.46
CA ILE A 198 -0.05 7.23 2.17
C ILE A 198 0.94 6.67 1.15
N ASP A 199 0.41 5.96 0.15
CA ASP A 199 1.17 5.39 -0.95
C ASP A 199 0.22 5.34 -2.15
N ILE A 200 0.16 6.47 -2.88
CA ILE A 200 -0.86 6.78 -3.90
C ILE A 200 -0.26 7.19 -5.24
N GLU A 201 1.05 6.92 -5.39
CA GLU A 201 1.77 7.05 -6.66
C GLU A 201 1.77 8.48 -7.24
N GLY A 202 1.97 9.51 -6.34
CA GLY A 202 2.32 10.86 -6.76
C GLY A 202 1.65 12.04 -6.06
N PRO A 203 0.36 12.05 -5.72
CA PRO A 203 -0.30 13.22 -5.12
C PRO A 203 -0.11 13.39 -3.61
N GLU A 204 0.82 12.67 -2.97
CA GLU A 204 1.01 12.59 -1.51
C GLU A 204 1.12 13.98 -0.86
N LEU A 205 1.95 14.86 -1.43
CA LEU A 205 2.12 16.22 -0.91
C LEU A 205 0.84 17.04 -0.99
N GLY A 206 0.06 16.87 -2.07
CA GLY A 206 -1.23 17.55 -2.23
C GLY A 206 -2.24 17.12 -1.15
N VAL A 207 -2.28 15.84 -0.80
CA VAL A 207 -3.12 15.31 0.28
C VAL A 207 -2.69 15.88 1.63
N LEU A 208 -1.39 15.94 1.91
CA LEU A 208 -0.89 16.54 3.16
C LEU A 208 -1.20 18.04 3.25
N GLU A 209 -1.07 18.78 2.15
CA GLU A 209 -1.44 20.22 2.09
C GLU A 209 -2.92 20.43 2.37
N GLU A 210 -3.77 19.58 1.83
CA GLU A 210 -5.22 19.60 2.07
C GLU A 210 -5.51 19.35 3.56
N LEU A 211 -4.90 18.33 4.17
CA LEU A 211 -5.06 18.04 5.60
C LEU A 211 -4.61 19.21 6.49
N VAL A 212 -3.53 19.91 6.11
CA VAL A 212 -3.08 21.13 6.82
C VAL A 212 -4.11 22.25 6.68
N ALA A 213 -4.58 22.53 5.46
CA ALA A 213 -5.54 23.58 5.18
C ALA A 213 -6.86 23.37 5.94
N GLN A 214 -7.31 22.13 6.07
CA GLN A 214 -8.51 21.74 6.82
C GLN A 214 -8.25 21.51 8.32
N GLN A 215 -7.03 21.77 8.81
CA GLN A 215 -6.61 21.57 10.21
C GLN A 215 -6.79 20.12 10.72
N LYS A 216 -6.83 19.13 9.82
CA LYS A 216 -7.04 17.71 10.13
C LYS A 216 -5.74 16.94 10.38
N LEU A 217 -4.60 17.46 9.91
CA LEU A 217 -3.31 16.79 10.09
C LEU A 217 -2.98 16.59 11.57
N ARG A 218 -3.40 17.49 12.45
CA ARG A 218 -3.22 17.39 13.92
C ARG A 218 -3.97 16.23 14.57
N SER A 219 -4.96 15.67 13.90
CA SER A 219 -5.72 14.51 14.37
C SER A 219 -5.02 13.19 14.07
N VAL A 220 -3.92 13.21 13.32
CA VAL A 220 -3.13 12.04 12.95
C VAL A 220 -1.94 11.93 13.89
N ALA A 221 -1.77 10.76 14.52
CA ALA A 221 -0.69 10.52 15.46
C ALA A 221 0.60 10.09 14.77
N GLU A 222 0.51 9.21 13.77
CA GLU A 222 1.65 8.71 13.01
C GLU A 222 1.32 8.66 11.53
N ILE A 223 2.27 9.06 10.68
CA ILE A 223 2.17 9.03 9.23
C ILE A 223 3.35 8.22 8.69
N GLN A 224 3.05 7.22 7.87
CA GLN A 224 4.05 6.55 7.06
C GLN A 224 3.66 6.68 5.60
N LEU A 225 4.55 7.21 4.79
CA LEU A 225 4.24 7.49 3.41
C LEU A 225 5.41 7.13 2.48
N GLU A 226 5.09 6.70 1.27
CA GLU A 226 6.02 6.60 0.18
C GLU A 226 5.92 7.88 -0.68
N TYR A 227 7.03 8.60 -0.81
CA TYR A 227 7.05 9.85 -1.57
C TYR A 227 7.53 9.61 -3.00
N HIS A 228 6.64 9.87 -3.95
CA HIS A 228 6.93 9.68 -5.37
C HIS A 228 7.36 10.99 -6.02
N TYR A 229 8.67 11.11 -6.31
CA TYR A 229 9.20 12.16 -7.17
C TYR A 229 9.17 11.68 -8.63
N ILE A 230 8.31 12.29 -9.46
CA ILE A 230 8.10 11.89 -10.84
C ILE A 230 8.42 13.06 -11.77
N PRO A 231 9.60 13.08 -12.45
CA PRO A 231 10.01 14.18 -13.32
C PRO A 231 8.96 14.51 -14.38
N GLY A 232 8.61 15.82 -14.45
CA GLY A 232 7.61 16.33 -15.38
C GLY A 232 6.16 16.20 -14.92
N PHE A 233 5.90 15.56 -13.76
CA PHE A 233 4.57 15.43 -13.16
C PHE A 233 4.57 15.89 -11.71
N PHE A 234 5.20 15.12 -10.81
CA PHE A 234 5.36 15.47 -9.40
C PHE A 234 6.83 15.82 -9.16
N THR A 235 7.13 17.11 -9.28
CA THR A 235 8.53 17.61 -9.29
C THR A 235 8.86 18.42 -8.05
N ARG A 236 7.93 18.51 -7.10
CA ARG A 236 8.19 19.23 -5.86
C ARG A 236 9.22 18.43 -5.03
N PRO A 237 10.20 19.08 -4.43
CA PRO A 237 11.26 18.38 -3.73
C PRO A 237 10.75 17.75 -2.43
N LEU A 238 11.33 16.63 -2.02
CA LEU A 238 11.06 15.96 -0.74
C LEU A 238 11.17 16.91 0.44
N SER A 239 12.09 17.88 0.38
CA SER A 239 12.28 18.89 1.43
C SER A 239 11.04 19.75 1.71
N GLU A 240 10.17 19.97 0.74
CA GLU A 240 8.90 20.69 0.95
C GLU A 240 7.94 19.87 1.81
N MET A 241 7.83 18.58 1.53
CA MET A 241 7.00 17.66 2.32
C MET A 241 7.53 17.54 3.76
N LEU A 242 8.84 17.33 3.94
CA LEU A 242 9.46 17.27 5.26
C LEU A 242 9.22 18.58 6.04
N SER A 243 9.45 19.73 5.40
CA SER A 243 9.20 21.04 6.01
C SER A 243 7.73 21.25 6.39
N LEU A 244 6.78 20.75 5.58
CA LEU A 244 5.35 20.80 5.90
C LEU A 244 5.03 19.97 7.14
N LEU A 245 5.53 18.74 7.22
CA LEU A 245 5.32 17.85 8.36
C LEU A 245 5.94 18.42 9.65
N GLU A 246 7.19 18.87 9.60
CA GLU A 246 7.91 19.44 10.75
C GLU A 246 7.24 20.71 11.29
N LYS A 247 6.79 21.61 10.42
CA LYS A 247 6.01 22.81 10.79
C LYS A 247 4.68 22.47 11.47
N ASN A 248 4.15 21.30 11.25
CA ASN A 248 2.92 20.81 11.88
C ASN A 248 3.16 19.87 13.06
N GLY A 249 4.42 19.79 13.55
CA GLY A 249 4.77 19.12 14.78
C GLY A 249 5.20 17.66 14.66
N PHE A 250 5.40 17.16 13.45
CA PHE A 250 5.91 15.80 13.22
C PHE A 250 7.45 15.79 13.28
N HIS A 251 8.00 14.73 13.85
CA HIS A 251 9.41 14.38 13.69
C HIS A 251 9.54 13.49 12.48
N THR A 252 10.39 13.85 11.52
CA THR A 252 10.51 13.15 10.24
C THR A 252 11.74 12.24 10.21
N PHE A 253 11.56 11.03 9.69
CA PHE A 253 12.61 10.07 9.38
C PHE A 253 12.47 9.67 7.91
N VAL A 254 13.59 9.56 7.20
CA VAL A 254 13.61 9.20 5.79
C VAL A 254 14.43 7.93 5.61
N GLU A 255 13.79 6.90 5.05
CA GLU A 255 14.44 5.66 4.65
C GLU A 255 14.36 5.49 3.12
N PRO A 256 15.45 5.12 2.45
CA PRO A 256 15.39 4.87 1.01
C PRO A 256 14.68 3.52 0.75
N THR A 257 13.59 3.55 -0.03
CA THR A 257 12.84 2.33 -0.44
C THR A 257 13.57 1.51 -1.51
N ALA A 258 14.53 2.14 -2.23
CA ALA A 258 15.43 1.48 -3.18
C ALA A 258 16.90 1.81 -2.85
N PRO A 259 17.86 0.92 -3.21
CA PRO A 259 19.27 1.27 -3.09
C PRO A 259 19.53 2.55 -3.88
N PRO A 260 20.37 3.48 -3.38
CA PRO A 260 20.64 4.74 -4.04
C PRO A 260 21.26 4.48 -5.40
N HIS A 261 20.45 4.54 -6.45
CA HIS A 261 20.93 4.57 -7.82
C HIS A 261 21.31 6.01 -8.13
N HIS A 262 22.59 6.32 -7.92
CA HIS A 262 23.27 7.55 -8.30
C HIS A 262 22.62 8.85 -7.80
N VAL A 263 23.28 9.47 -6.83
CA VAL A 263 23.14 10.92 -6.62
C VAL A 263 23.58 11.57 -7.94
N VAL A 264 22.64 12.05 -8.72
CA VAL A 264 22.94 12.81 -9.93
C VAL A 264 23.55 14.12 -9.45
N GLY A 265 24.79 14.37 -9.81
CA GLY A 265 25.41 15.65 -9.61
C GLY A 265 24.66 16.76 -10.35
N HIS A 266 24.91 18.00 -9.94
CA HIS A 266 24.29 19.18 -10.52
C HIS A 266 24.32 19.15 -12.04
N GLU A 267 23.14 19.28 -12.69
CA GLU A 267 23.09 19.83 -14.03
C GLU A 267 23.45 21.30 -13.93
N THR A 268 24.62 21.65 -14.47
CA THR A 268 25.05 23.05 -14.68
C THR A 268 24.34 23.63 -15.88
#